data_642f4ca5b0f95a71136b6adbe0a63879
#
_entry.id   642f4ca5b0f95a71136b6adbe0a63879
#
_cell.length_a   1.000
_cell.length_b   1.000
_cell.length_c   1.000
_cell.angle_alpha   90.00
_cell.angle_beta   90.00
_cell.angle_gamma   90.00
#
_symmetry.space_group_name_H-M   'P 1'
#
loop_
_entity.id
_entity.type
_entity.pdbx_description
1 polymer ?
#
loop_
_entity_poly.entity_id
_entity_poly.type
_entity_poly.pdbx_seq_one_letter_code
_entity_poly.pdbx_strand_id
1 'polypeptide(L)'
;CSDSSYSSSSVAGSSVASPNRDSDQLAHKDVADAASAAAAAPHFVNVEPRWDEGLKHYVLRYYGRAKLASVKNVQLRQKSEYVEQQLKLGKLDDAEVSYLVGKMDDDRFNIDFKDGFSYLSAFALAIVIIDSPTFISL
;
A
#
# COMPACT_ATOMS: atom_id res chain seq x y z
N CYS A 1 -3.15 -74.35 49.83
CA CYS A 1 -2.37 -74.66 48.65
C CYS A 1 -2.24 -73.40 47.81
N SER A 2 -1.08 -72.77 47.90
CA SER A 2 -0.10 -72.60 46.77
C SER A 2 -0.69 -71.88 45.54
N ASP A 3 -0.15 -70.94 44.98
CA ASP A 3 1.19 -70.41 44.78
C ASP A 3 1.11 -69.02 44.20
N SER A 4 1.87 -68.21 44.74
CA SER A 4 2.80 -67.29 44.23
C SER A 4 3.12 -67.34 42.72
N SER A 5 3.07 -66.22 42.08
CA SER A 5 4.03 -65.89 41.02
C SER A 5 4.14 -64.37 40.90
N TYR A 6 5.24 -63.95 41.29
CA TYR A 6 5.93 -62.75 40.99
C TYR A 6 6.11 -62.51 39.47
N SER A 7 5.88 -61.28 39.01
CA SER A 7 6.60 -60.77 37.88
C SER A 7 6.77 -59.26 37.97
N SER A 8 7.90 -58.91 38.39
CA SER A 8 8.50 -57.63 38.20
C SER A 8 8.84 -57.46 36.72
N SER A 9 8.52 -56.33 36.18
CA SER A 9 9.30 -55.80 35.05
C SER A 9 9.29 -54.29 35.08
N SER A 10 10.35 -53.89 35.51
CA SER A 10 11.02 -52.64 35.37
C SER A 10 11.06 -52.08 33.94
N VAL A 11 11.31 -50.85 33.97
CA VAL A 11 12.08 -49.99 33.05
C VAL A 11 11.22 -49.05 32.21
N ALA A 12 11.03 -47.92 32.80
CA ALA A 12 10.81 -46.67 32.06
C ALA A 12 12.07 -46.29 31.31
N GLY A 13 12.03 -46.40 30.02
CA GLY A 13 12.99 -45.76 29.14
C GLY A 13 12.49 -44.31 28.88
N SER A 14 13.06 -43.38 29.57
CA SER A 14 12.88 -41.97 29.23
C SER A 14 13.69 -41.67 27.97
N SER A 15 13.07 -41.66 26.86
CA SER A 15 13.65 -41.04 25.66
C SER A 15 13.38 -39.54 25.72
N VAL A 16 14.42 -38.82 26.07
CA VAL A 16 14.42 -37.36 25.93
C VAL A 16 14.39 -37.06 24.43
N ALA A 17 13.27 -36.62 23.95
CA ALA A 17 13.15 -36.10 22.60
C ALA A 17 13.97 -34.79 22.50
N SER A 18 14.98 -34.80 21.69
CA SER A 18 15.73 -33.60 21.34
C SER A 18 14.79 -32.59 20.69
N PRO A 19 14.85 -31.31 21.03
CA PRO A 19 14.04 -30.30 20.35
C PRO A 19 14.43 -30.21 18.89
N ASN A 20 13.45 -30.35 18.02
CA ASN A 20 13.58 -30.17 16.58
C ASN A 20 14.14 -28.78 16.27
N ARG A 21 15.34 -28.74 15.74
CA ARG A 21 15.99 -27.51 15.26
C ARG A 21 15.35 -26.93 14.01
N ASP A 22 14.41 -27.64 13.38
CA ASP A 22 13.80 -27.23 12.13
C ASP A 22 12.71 -26.15 12.29
N SER A 23 12.13 -26.00 13.48
CA SER A 23 11.10 -24.97 13.74
C SER A 23 11.68 -23.55 13.82
N ASP A 24 12.92 -23.40 14.25
CA ASP A 24 13.52 -22.06 14.39
C ASP A 24 13.98 -21.47 13.06
N GLN A 25 14.32 -22.29 12.07
CA GLN A 25 14.73 -21.80 10.76
C GLN A 25 13.56 -21.28 9.93
N LEU A 26 12.37 -21.88 10.05
CA LEU A 26 11.17 -21.42 9.35
C LEU A 26 10.67 -20.08 9.91
N ALA A 27 10.69 -19.91 11.22
CA ALA A 27 10.28 -18.65 11.85
C ALA A 27 11.18 -17.46 11.49
N HIS A 28 12.50 -17.70 11.35
CA HIS A 28 13.44 -16.65 10.93
C HIS A 28 13.31 -16.25 9.48
N LYS A 29 12.95 -17.17 8.59
CA LYS A 29 12.76 -16.88 7.17
C LYS A 29 11.50 -16.03 6.94
N ASP A 30 10.40 -16.37 7.59
CA ASP A 30 9.15 -15.63 7.44
C ASP A 30 9.24 -14.20 7.99
N VAL A 31 10.02 -13.99 9.07
CA VAL A 31 10.27 -12.65 9.62
C VAL A 31 11.19 -11.83 8.71
N ALA A 32 12.18 -12.47 8.08
CA ALA A 32 13.07 -11.78 7.16
C ALA A 32 12.35 -11.38 5.86
N ASP A 33 11.48 -12.24 5.33
CA ASP A 33 10.68 -11.96 4.14
C ASP A 33 9.61 -10.88 4.43
N ALA A 34 9.00 -10.88 5.62
CA ALA A 34 8.08 -9.84 6.05
C ALA A 34 8.79 -8.49 6.26
N ALA A 35 9.99 -8.48 6.78
CA ALA A 35 10.81 -7.27 6.93
C ALA A 35 11.29 -6.74 5.58
N SER A 36 11.59 -7.60 4.61
CA SER A 36 11.94 -7.21 3.25
C SER A 36 10.75 -6.63 2.47
N ALA A 37 9.55 -7.19 2.67
CA ALA A 37 8.32 -6.64 2.08
C ALA A 37 7.91 -5.30 2.70
N ALA A 38 8.23 -5.05 3.96
CA ALA A 38 7.97 -3.78 4.64
C ALA A 38 8.95 -2.66 4.26
N ALA A 39 10.06 -2.97 3.60
CA ALA A 39 11.12 -2.00 3.28
C ALA A 39 10.88 -1.18 2.01
N ALA A 40 9.94 -1.55 1.16
CA ALA A 40 9.60 -0.79 -0.03
C ALA A 40 8.43 0.15 0.26
N ALA A 41 8.72 1.37 0.71
CA ALA A 41 7.70 2.40 0.83
C ALA A 41 7.00 2.63 -0.53
N PRO A 42 5.67 2.77 -0.56
CA PRO A 42 4.95 3.02 -1.80
C PRO A 42 5.41 4.35 -2.40
N HIS A 43 5.78 4.31 -3.67
CA HIS A 43 6.20 5.49 -4.40
C HIS A 43 5.03 6.04 -5.20
N PHE A 44 4.71 7.31 -5.01
CA PHE A 44 3.62 7.99 -5.71
C PHE A 44 4.18 9.05 -6.65
N VAL A 45 3.52 9.20 -7.79
CA VAL A 45 3.86 10.20 -8.80
C VAL A 45 2.61 10.94 -9.24
N ASN A 46 2.77 12.16 -9.75
CA ASN A 46 1.66 12.91 -10.29
C ASN A 46 1.04 12.19 -11.50
N VAL A 47 -0.29 12.27 -11.61
CA VAL A 47 -1.00 11.83 -12.80
C VAL A 47 -0.76 12.86 -13.90
N GLU A 48 -0.34 12.41 -15.08
CA GLU A 48 -0.08 13.28 -16.22
C GLU A 48 -1.39 13.63 -16.93
N PRO A 49 -1.57 14.89 -17.35
CA PRO A 49 -2.70 15.29 -18.18
C PRO A 49 -2.68 14.53 -19.52
N ARG A 50 -3.85 14.18 -20.01
CA ARG A 50 -4.02 13.52 -21.30
C ARG A 50 -4.54 14.49 -22.35
N TRP A 51 -4.10 14.30 -23.59
CA TRP A 51 -4.63 15.05 -24.72
C TRP A 51 -6.10 14.69 -24.96
N ASP A 52 -6.95 15.68 -25.03
CA ASP A 52 -8.37 15.54 -25.37
C ASP A 52 -8.61 16.04 -26.81
N GLU A 53 -8.99 15.13 -27.71
CA GLU A 53 -9.21 15.45 -29.12
C GLU A 53 -10.40 16.37 -29.35
N GLY A 54 -11.41 16.31 -28.50
CA GLY A 54 -12.59 17.18 -28.58
C GLY A 54 -12.29 18.61 -28.14
N LEU A 55 -11.50 18.76 -27.10
CA LEU A 55 -11.13 20.05 -26.52
C LEU A 55 -9.85 20.64 -27.12
N LYS A 56 -9.06 19.82 -27.86
CA LYS A 56 -7.77 20.21 -28.47
C LYS A 56 -6.76 20.78 -27.46
N HIS A 57 -6.76 20.27 -26.24
CA HIS A 57 -5.77 20.59 -25.20
C HIS A 57 -5.60 19.44 -24.18
N TYR A 58 -4.56 19.54 -23.38
CA TYR A 58 -4.31 18.59 -22.29
C TYR A 58 -5.28 18.81 -21.14
N VAL A 59 -5.91 17.74 -20.69
CA VAL A 59 -6.85 17.76 -19.56
C VAL A 59 -6.45 16.77 -18.49
N LEU A 60 -6.73 17.14 -17.24
CA LEU A 60 -6.69 16.26 -16.07
C LEU A 60 -8.11 16.20 -15.49
N ARG A 61 -8.75 15.05 -15.59
CA ARG A 61 -10.16 14.89 -15.25
C ARG A 61 -10.32 14.59 -13.77
N TYR A 62 -11.11 15.40 -13.09
CA TYR A 62 -11.43 15.25 -11.67
C TYR A 62 -12.81 14.65 -11.40
N TYR A 63 -13.60 14.36 -12.43
CA TYR A 63 -14.93 13.72 -12.33
C TYR A 63 -15.85 14.37 -11.29
N GLY A 64 -15.87 15.69 -11.24
CA GLY A 64 -16.67 16.45 -10.27
C GLY A 64 -16.06 16.53 -8.87
N ARG A 65 -14.89 15.94 -8.64
CA ARG A 65 -14.19 16.02 -7.34
C ARG A 65 -13.43 17.34 -7.15
N ALA A 66 -13.20 18.10 -8.21
CA ALA A 66 -12.75 19.49 -8.18
C ALA A 66 -13.69 20.34 -9.05
N LYS A 67 -14.17 21.45 -8.52
CA LYS A 67 -15.05 22.39 -9.22
C LYS A 67 -14.34 23.68 -9.61
N LEU A 68 -13.33 24.06 -8.86
CA LEU A 68 -12.54 25.26 -9.12
C LEU A 68 -11.15 24.91 -9.61
N ALA A 69 -10.68 25.65 -10.61
CA ALA A 69 -9.29 25.57 -11.03
C ALA A 69 -8.38 26.08 -9.89
N SER A 70 -7.39 25.28 -9.53
CA SER A 70 -6.47 25.61 -8.46
C SER A 70 -5.16 24.83 -8.60
N VAL A 71 -4.06 25.47 -8.27
CA VAL A 71 -2.75 24.81 -8.12
C VAL A 71 -2.73 23.79 -6.98
N LYS A 72 -3.76 23.81 -6.12
CA LYS A 72 -3.97 22.84 -5.04
C LYS A 72 -4.68 21.56 -5.50
N ASN A 73 -5.17 21.52 -6.73
CA ASN A 73 -5.74 20.32 -7.31
C ASN A 73 -4.61 19.35 -7.67
N VAL A 74 -4.58 18.20 -7.02
CA VAL A 74 -3.52 17.20 -7.16
C VAL A 74 -4.13 15.82 -7.34
N GLN A 75 -3.57 15.04 -8.23
CA GLN A 75 -3.84 13.61 -8.36
C GLN A 75 -2.52 12.84 -8.35
N LEU A 76 -2.44 11.83 -7.50
CA LEU A 76 -1.29 10.93 -7.42
C LEU A 76 -1.72 9.51 -7.75
N ARG A 77 -0.84 8.78 -8.42
CA ARG A 77 -0.94 7.34 -8.62
C ARG A 77 0.28 6.63 -8.04
N GLN A 78 0.09 5.40 -7.61
CA GLN A 78 1.20 4.58 -7.18
C GLN A 78 2.05 4.19 -8.39
N LYS A 79 3.35 4.42 -8.30
CA LYS A 79 4.31 3.96 -9.30
C LYS A 79 4.60 2.48 -9.06
N SER A 80 4.26 1.63 -10.02
CA SER A 80 4.64 0.23 -10.05
C SER A 80 4.97 -0.17 -11.49
N GLU A 81 5.76 -1.20 -11.65
CA GLU A 81 6.13 -1.71 -12.96
C GLU A 81 4.90 -2.13 -13.78
N TYR A 82 3.92 -2.74 -13.12
CA TYR A 82 2.64 -3.09 -13.73
C TYR A 82 1.90 -1.86 -14.27
N VAL A 83 1.77 -0.81 -13.48
CA VAL A 83 1.12 0.45 -13.86
C VAL A 83 1.84 1.10 -15.04
N GLU A 84 3.17 1.14 -15.01
CA GLU A 84 4.00 1.67 -16.11
C GLU A 84 3.79 0.89 -17.43
N GLN A 85 3.70 -0.43 -17.35
CA GLN A 85 3.42 -1.27 -18.53
C GLN A 85 2.01 -1.02 -19.08
N GLN A 86 1.00 -0.93 -18.22
CA GLN A 86 -0.37 -0.66 -18.65
C GLN A 86 -0.52 0.74 -19.28
N LEU A 87 0.18 1.73 -18.75
CA LEU A 87 0.24 3.07 -19.35
C LEU A 87 0.82 3.03 -20.77
N LYS A 88 1.94 2.34 -20.96
CA LYS A 88 2.57 2.18 -22.28
C LYS A 88 1.66 1.48 -23.29
N LEU A 89 0.82 0.58 -22.82
CA LEU A 89 -0.16 -0.14 -23.65
C LEU A 89 -1.45 0.66 -23.87
N GLY A 90 -1.60 1.85 -23.29
CA GLY A 90 -2.83 2.66 -23.37
C GLY A 90 -4.05 2.01 -22.70
N LYS A 91 -3.82 1.04 -21.79
CA LYS A 91 -4.88 0.25 -21.14
C LYS A 91 -5.26 0.79 -19.76
N LEU A 92 -4.51 1.72 -19.20
CA LEU A 92 -4.84 2.35 -17.94
C LEU A 92 -5.81 3.49 -18.17
N ASP A 93 -6.94 3.34 -17.55
CA ASP A 93 -7.95 4.37 -17.42
C ASP A 93 -7.62 5.24 -16.19
N ASP A 94 -8.33 6.38 -16.06
CA ASP A 94 -8.22 7.32 -14.93
C ASP A 94 -8.54 6.70 -13.55
N ALA A 95 -8.92 5.40 -13.54
CA ALA A 95 -9.22 4.63 -12.33
C ALA A 95 -8.03 4.38 -11.40
N GLU A 96 -6.80 4.63 -11.84
CA GLU A 96 -5.57 4.35 -11.08
C GLU A 96 -5.11 5.51 -10.18
N VAL A 97 -5.98 6.49 -9.95
CA VAL A 97 -5.72 7.54 -8.97
C VAL A 97 -5.76 6.95 -7.56
N SER A 98 -4.64 7.04 -6.86
CA SER A 98 -4.51 6.56 -5.48
C SER A 98 -4.79 7.65 -4.45
N TYR A 99 -4.59 8.90 -4.82
CA TYR A 99 -4.81 10.06 -3.96
C TYR A 99 -5.24 11.26 -4.79
N LEU A 100 -6.22 12.00 -4.30
CA LEU A 100 -6.77 13.18 -4.97
C LEU A 100 -7.07 14.26 -3.95
N VAL A 101 -6.64 15.48 -4.25
CA VAL A 101 -7.14 16.71 -3.63
C VAL A 101 -7.78 17.56 -4.70
N GLY A 102 -9.03 17.96 -4.49
CA GLY A 102 -9.80 18.79 -5.42
C GLY A 102 -10.49 19.94 -4.74
N LYS A 103 -10.24 21.16 -5.19
CA LYS A 103 -10.89 22.37 -4.67
C LYS A 103 -12.35 22.42 -5.09
N MET A 104 -13.25 22.52 -4.13
CA MET A 104 -14.70 22.57 -4.36
C MET A 104 -15.24 24.00 -4.33
N ASP A 105 -14.79 24.80 -3.37
CA ASP A 105 -15.04 26.23 -3.25
C ASP A 105 -13.87 26.90 -2.49
N ASP A 106 -14.04 28.13 -2.03
CA ASP A 106 -12.95 28.88 -1.45
C ASP A 106 -12.31 28.22 -0.22
N ASP A 107 -13.13 27.54 0.60
CA ASP A 107 -12.72 26.97 1.88
C ASP A 107 -12.84 25.44 1.95
N ARG A 108 -13.31 24.78 0.89
CA ARG A 108 -13.57 23.34 0.91
C ARG A 108 -12.79 22.59 -0.16
N PHE A 109 -12.25 21.46 0.27
CA PHE A 109 -11.54 20.51 -0.59
C PHE A 109 -12.11 19.11 -0.42
N ASN A 110 -12.17 18.36 -1.51
CA ASN A 110 -12.34 16.92 -1.47
C ASN A 110 -10.96 16.26 -1.34
N ILE A 111 -10.90 15.24 -0.50
CA ILE A 111 -9.71 14.40 -0.34
C ILE A 111 -10.17 12.96 -0.51
N ASP A 112 -9.72 12.31 -1.58
CA ASP A 112 -10.00 10.92 -1.86
C ASP A 112 -8.70 10.13 -1.84
N PHE A 113 -8.68 8.96 -1.22
CA PHE A 113 -7.50 8.10 -1.19
C PHE A 113 -7.89 6.63 -1.12
N LYS A 114 -7.01 5.79 -1.64
CA LYS A 114 -7.13 4.34 -1.69
C LYS A 114 -6.07 3.68 -0.80
N ASP A 115 -6.02 2.36 -0.87
CA ASP A 115 -5.02 1.55 -0.20
C ASP A 115 -3.59 2.07 -0.46
N GLY A 116 -2.76 2.00 0.55
CA GLY A 116 -1.41 2.59 0.57
C GLY A 116 -1.32 3.90 1.35
N PHE A 117 -2.45 4.54 1.65
CA PHE A 117 -2.54 5.69 2.55
C PHE A 117 -3.28 5.32 3.84
N SER A 118 -2.67 5.61 4.98
CA SER A 118 -3.42 5.68 6.24
C SER A 118 -4.22 6.99 6.30
N TYR A 119 -5.27 7.05 7.12
CA TYR A 119 -6.01 8.30 7.34
C TYR A 119 -5.09 9.45 7.76
N LEU A 120 -4.13 9.16 8.64
CA LEU A 120 -3.19 10.16 9.13
C LEU A 120 -2.28 10.67 8.00
N SER A 121 -1.72 9.79 7.18
CA SER A 121 -0.83 10.17 6.07
C SER A 121 -1.59 10.91 4.97
N ALA A 122 -2.81 10.48 4.66
CA ALA A 122 -3.65 11.14 3.66
C ALA A 122 -4.01 12.57 4.10
N PHE A 123 -4.35 12.75 5.37
CA PHE A 123 -4.70 14.06 5.93
C PHE A 123 -3.49 14.99 6.05
N ALA A 124 -2.35 14.46 6.51
CA ALA A 124 -1.11 15.23 6.60
C ALA A 124 -0.65 15.72 5.22
N LEU A 125 -0.73 14.86 4.19
CA LEU A 125 -0.41 15.26 2.81
C LEU A 125 -1.36 16.34 2.29
N ALA A 126 -2.67 16.24 2.59
CA ALA A 126 -3.65 17.25 2.23
C ALA A 126 -3.32 18.61 2.85
N ILE A 127 -2.96 18.65 4.12
CA ILE A 127 -2.54 19.89 4.81
C ILE A 127 -1.33 20.50 4.11
N VAL A 128 -0.33 19.70 3.80
CA VAL A 128 0.87 20.17 3.08
C VAL A 128 0.52 20.77 1.72
N ILE A 129 -0.37 20.13 0.96
CA ILE A 129 -0.80 20.60 -0.36
C ILE A 129 -1.59 21.91 -0.24
N ILE A 130 -2.53 21.97 0.71
CA ILE A 130 -3.46 23.10 0.85
C ILE A 130 -2.75 24.31 1.45
N ASP A 131 -1.89 24.12 2.43
CA ASP A 131 -1.24 25.20 3.17
C ASP A 131 0.06 25.68 2.51
N SER A 132 0.67 24.88 1.65
CA SER A 132 1.91 25.26 0.97
C SER A 132 1.67 26.40 -0.02
N PRO A 133 2.37 27.55 0.11
CA PRO A 133 2.27 28.64 -0.85
C PRO A 133 2.93 28.30 -2.20
N THR A 134 3.74 27.28 -2.27
CA THR A 134 4.65 26.96 -3.37
C THR A 134 4.50 25.53 -3.90
N PHE A 135 3.29 25.03 -4.11
CA PHE A 135 3.13 23.98 -5.12
C PHE A 135 3.11 24.68 -6.50
N ILE A 136 4.22 25.31 -6.81
CA ILE A 136 4.47 25.78 -8.16
C ILE A 136 4.85 24.54 -8.96
N SER A 137 4.01 24.27 -9.93
CA SER A 137 4.29 23.52 -11.12
C SER A 137 5.79 23.50 -11.46
N LEU A 138 6.41 22.37 -11.30
CA LEU A 138 7.61 22.04 -12.06
C LEU A 138 7.22 21.48 -13.39
#